data_4defc339431b3766f28cb89a322bf7d5
#
_entry.id   4defc339431b3766f28cb89a322bf7d5
#
_cell.length_a   1.000
_cell.length_b   1.000
_cell.length_c   1.000
_cell.angle_alpha   90.00
_cell.angle_beta   90.00
_cell.angle_gamma   90.00
#
_symmetry.space_group_name_H-M   'P 1'
#
loop_
_entity.id
_entity.type
_entity.pdbx_description
1 polymer ?
#
loop_
_entity_poly.entity_id
_entity_poly.type
_entity_poly.pdbx_seq_one_letter_code
_entity_poly.pdbx_strand_id
1 'polypeptide(L)'
;MTFMRPFPSPFHHGIGVGKGPKGVIHHLNFMVSEIDDIGKAQNRMKKHDVPIVFGPGRHPASTSVFFYFLEPDGMTLEYSFGMEEFTEVDPRKPRTLPMAAESIDTWGSVRDPRMGQLGDIEETKIGASA
;
A
#
# COMPACT_ATOMS: atom_id res chain seq x y z
N MET A 1 5.96 -6.83 9.63
CA MET A 1 5.27 -7.06 8.35
C MET A 1 6.11 -7.97 7.49
N THR A 2 5.50 -8.93 6.79
CA THR A 2 6.14 -9.83 5.84
C THR A 2 5.56 -9.58 4.47
N PHE A 3 6.41 -9.32 3.48
CA PHE A 3 6.02 -9.16 2.09
C PHE A 3 6.22 -10.47 1.34
N MET A 4 5.24 -10.85 0.53
CA MET A 4 5.25 -12.09 -0.23
C MET A 4 4.97 -11.81 -1.71
N ARG A 5 5.77 -12.42 -2.57
CA ARG A 5 5.63 -12.34 -4.02
C ARG A 5 4.91 -13.58 -4.52
N PRO A 6 3.72 -13.47 -5.13
CA PRO A 6 3.09 -14.59 -5.79
C PRO A 6 3.83 -14.89 -7.11
N PHE A 7 4.22 -16.16 -7.31
CA PHE A 7 4.80 -16.58 -8.59
C PHE A 7 3.71 -16.62 -9.68
N PRO A 8 3.97 -16.20 -10.91
CA PRO A 8 5.23 -15.71 -11.49
C PRO A 8 5.39 -14.17 -11.52
N SER A 9 4.73 -13.43 -10.63
CA SER A 9 4.85 -11.97 -10.60
C SER A 9 6.30 -11.52 -10.42
N PRO A 10 6.81 -10.59 -11.24
CA PRO A 10 8.16 -10.06 -11.07
C PRO A 10 8.28 -9.05 -9.93
N PHE A 11 7.17 -8.43 -9.50
CA PHE A 11 7.19 -7.34 -8.53
C PHE A 11 7.55 -7.79 -7.12
N HIS A 12 8.14 -6.89 -6.34
CA HIS A 12 8.60 -7.14 -4.98
C HIS A 12 7.58 -7.87 -4.11
N HIS A 13 6.31 -7.51 -4.20
CA HIS A 13 5.25 -8.20 -3.47
C HIS A 13 3.87 -7.97 -4.11
N GLY A 14 3.00 -8.94 -3.95
CA GLY A 14 1.57 -8.81 -4.21
C GLY A 14 0.76 -8.82 -2.92
N ILE A 15 1.35 -9.32 -1.82
CA ILE A 15 0.69 -9.42 -0.52
C ILE A 15 1.66 -8.98 0.57
N GLY A 16 1.17 -8.14 1.49
CA GLY A 16 1.83 -7.80 2.74
C GLY A 16 1.02 -8.27 3.94
N VAL A 17 1.63 -9.05 4.83
CA VAL A 17 0.97 -9.52 6.06
C VAL A 17 1.62 -8.90 7.27
N GLY A 18 0.84 -8.22 8.08
CA GLY A 18 1.27 -7.62 9.35
C GLY A 18 0.56 -8.23 10.54
N LYS A 19 1.19 -8.21 11.71
CA LYS A 19 0.53 -8.53 12.96
C LYS A 19 -0.44 -7.41 13.34
N GLY A 20 -1.69 -7.75 13.58
CA GLY A 20 -2.75 -6.84 14.00
C GLY A 20 -3.69 -7.50 14.99
N PRO A 21 -4.65 -6.74 15.56
CA PRO A 21 -5.60 -7.27 16.56
C PRO A 21 -6.64 -8.22 15.95
N LYS A 22 -6.92 -8.08 14.66
CA LYS A 22 -7.85 -8.90 13.88
C LYS A 22 -7.30 -9.15 12.50
N GLY A 23 -7.82 -10.18 11.81
CA GLY A 23 -7.63 -10.36 10.37
C GLY A 23 -8.46 -9.34 9.61
N VAL A 24 -7.83 -8.29 9.11
CA VAL A 24 -8.48 -7.18 8.41
C VAL A 24 -7.67 -6.80 7.17
N ILE A 25 -8.32 -6.28 6.15
CA ILE A 25 -7.65 -5.66 5.00
C ILE A 25 -7.20 -4.27 5.45
N HIS A 26 -5.89 -4.00 5.36
CA HIS A 26 -5.34 -2.68 5.71
C HIS A 26 -5.49 -1.68 4.56
N HIS A 27 -5.17 -2.09 3.34
CA HIS A 27 -5.33 -1.30 2.12
C HIS A 27 -5.23 -2.18 0.87
N LEU A 28 -5.67 -1.64 -0.25
CA LEU A 28 -5.43 -2.18 -1.58
C LEU A 28 -4.52 -1.23 -2.36
N ASN A 29 -3.57 -1.79 -3.12
CA ASN A 29 -2.65 -1.02 -3.95
C ASN A 29 -2.97 -1.16 -5.44
N PHE A 30 -2.92 -0.04 -6.14
CA PHE A 30 -2.97 0.05 -7.60
C PHE A 30 -1.67 0.65 -8.11
N MET A 31 -0.86 -0.15 -8.78
CA MET A 31 0.38 0.33 -9.37
C MET A 31 0.07 1.03 -10.69
N VAL A 32 0.58 2.26 -10.83
CA VAL A 32 0.41 3.08 -12.05
C VAL A 32 1.63 2.92 -12.97
N SER A 33 1.46 3.31 -14.24
CA SER A 33 2.46 3.06 -15.29
C SER A 33 3.58 4.08 -15.32
N GLU A 34 3.33 5.30 -14.85
CA GLU A 34 4.27 6.41 -14.91
C GLU A 34 4.28 7.22 -13.60
N ILE A 35 5.42 7.82 -13.29
CA ILE A 35 5.53 8.70 -12.11
C ILE A 35 4.59 9.90 -12.18
N ASP A 36 4.32 10.39 -13.38
CA ASP A 36 3.40 11.50 -13.60
C ASP A 36 1.96 11.17 -13.17
N ASP A 37 1.59 9.90 -13.21
CA ASP A 37 0.26 9.46 -12.75
C ASP A 37 0.09 9.69 -11.25
N ILE A 38 1.16 9.53 -10.47
CA ILE A 38 1.17 9.86 -9.03
C ILE A 38 0.87 11.36 -8.83
N GLY A 39 1.61 12.24 -9.52
CA GLY A 39 1.41 13.69 -9.41
C GLY A 39 0.03 14.14 -9.89
N LYS A 40 -0.42 13.63 -11.04
CA LYS A 40 -1.76 13.92 -11.60
C LYS A 40 -2.87 13.44 -10.64
N ALA A 41 -2.73 12.24 -10.08
CA ALA A 41 -3.70 11.70 -9.14
C ALA A 41 -3.78 12.53 -7.86
N GLN A 42 -2.64 12.92 -7.27
CA GLN A 42 -2.64 13.82 -6.10
C GLN A 42 -3.38 15.13 -6.36
N ASN A 43 -3.16 15.75 -7.52
CA ASN A 43 -3.84 16.99 -7.87
C ASN A 43 -5.36 16.78 -8.05
N ARG A 44 -5.77 15.63 -8.59
CA ARG A 44 -7.19 15.26 -8.64
C ARG A 44 -7.79 15.08 -7.26
N MET A 45 -7.10 14.35 -6.36
CA MET A 45 -7.55 14.16 -4.98
C MET A 45 -7.77 15.51 -4.28
N LYS A 46 -6.79 16.42 -4.36
CA LYS A 46 -6.90 17.77 -3.80
C LYS A 46 -8.05 18.57 -4.40
N LYS A 47 -8.25 18.50 -5.72
CA LYS A 47 -9.33 19.22 -6.42
C LYS A 47 -10.73 18.75 -6.01
N HIS A 48 -10.87 17.49 -5.61
CA HIS A 48 -12.13 16.86 -5.25
C HIS A 48 -12.26 16.57 -3.76
N ASP A 49 -11.41 17.20 -2.93
CA ASP A 49 -11.40 17.08 -1.48
C ASP A 49 -11.31 15.62 -0.98
N VAL A 50 -10.67 14.73 -1.76
CA VAL A 50 -10.39 13.36 -1.35
C VAL A 50 -9.24 13.34 -0.35
N PRO A 51 -9.42 12.78 0.84
CA PRO A 51 -8.39 12.80 1.87
C PRO A 51 -7.16 11.97 1.47
N ILE A 52 -5.99 12.62 1.37
CA ILE A 52 -4.70 11.93 1.29
C ILE A 52 -4.23 11.68 2.71
N VAL A 53 -4.05 10.41 3.08
CA VAL A 53 -3.78 10.00 4.46
C VAL A 53 -2.33 9.60 4.74
N PHE A 54 -1.51 9.42 3.69
CA PHE A 54 -0.07 9.21 3.82
C PHE A 54 0.63 9.43 2.48
N GLY A 55 1.78 10.04 2.50
CA GLY A 55 2.57 10.34 1.30
C GLY A 55 2.33 11.76 0.73
N PRO A 56 2.95 12.13 -0.43
CA PRO A 56 3.79 11.23 -1.21
C PRO A 56 5.05 10.81 -0.47
N GLY A 57 5.51 9.61 -0.77
CA GLY A 57 6.69 9.05 -0.13
C GLY A 57 7.37 7.99 -1.01
N ARG A 58 8.46 7.41 -0.48
CA ARG A 58 9.14 6.28 -1.11
C ARG A 58 9.37 5.17 -0.11
N HIS A 59 8.82 3.99 -0.39
CA HIS A 59 9.05 2.79 0.40
C HIS A 59 10.46 2.22 0.18
N PRO A 60 11.34 2.17 1.19
CA PRO A 60 12.67 1.57 1.03
C PRO A 60 12.61 0.05 0.80
N ALA A 61 11.54 -0.62 1.23
CA ALA A 61 11.38 -2.06 1.06
C ALA A 61 11.22 -2.46 -0.41
N SER A 62 10.38 -1.75 -1.15
CA SER A 62 9.98 -2.04 -2.52
C SER A 62 10.46 -1.02 -3.55
N THR A 63 11.13 0.05 -3.11
CA THR A 63 11.54 1.22 -3.91
C THR A 63 10.41 2.06 -4.50
N SER A 64 9.15 1.64 -4.35
CA SER A 64 8.02 2.33 -4.96
C SER A 64 7.78 3.73 -4.37
N VAL A 65 7.49 4.68 -5.24
CA VAL A 65 6.87 5.95 -4.87
C VAL A 65 5.40 5.69 -4.61
N PHE A 66 4.83 6.28 -3.57
CA PHE A 66 3.47 5.99 -3.14
C PHE A 66 2.72 7.21 -2.63
N PHE A 67 1.40 7.13 -2.60
CA PHE A 67 0.56 7.86 -1.65
C PHE A 67 -0.72 7.07 -1.37
N TYR A 68 -1.28 7.29 -0.18
CA TYR A 68 -2.51 6.66 0.29
C TYR A 68 -3.61 7.69 0.41
N PHE A 69 -4.82 7.29 0.07
CA PHE A 69 -6.02 8.12 0.16
C PHE A 69 -7.22 7.28 0.60
N LEU A 70 -8.28 7.95 1.04
CA LEU A 70 -9.53 7.28 1.40
C LEU A 70 -10.48 7.29 0.20
N GLU A 71 -11.01 6.14 -0.13
CA GLU A 71 -12.11 6.04 -1.08
C GLU A 71 -13.45 6.42 -0.39
N PRO A 72 -14.60 6.56 -1.12
CA PRO A 72 -15.84 7.08 -0.55
C PRO A 72 -16.37 6.35 0.69
N ASP A 73 -16.14 5.05 0.81
CA ASP A 73 -16.58 4.25 1.97
C ASP A 73 -15.58 4.28 3.13
N GLY A 74 -14.47 5.04 2.98
CA GLY A 74 -13.46 5.25 4.01
C GLY A 74 -12.33 4.22 4.03
N MET A 75 -12.33 3.24 3.11
CA MET A 75 -11.22 2.29 3.00
C MET A 75 -9.96 2.97 2.45
N THR A 76 -8.81 2.56 2.95
CA THR A 76 -7.53 3.07 2.45
C THR A 76 -7.15 2.41 1.12
N LEU A 77 -6.89 3.23 0.12
CA LEU A 77 -6.30 2.83 -1.15
C LEU A 77 -4.89 3.41 -1.30
N GLU A 78 -4.04 2.72 -2.03
CA GLU A 78 -2.70 3.16 -2.39
C GLU A 78 -2.56 3.27 -3.90
N TYR A 79 -1.97 4.37 -4.36
CA TYR A 79 -1.35 4.44 -5.68
C TYR A 79 0.16 4.37 -5.52
N SER A 80 0.79 3.51 -6.33
CA SER A 80 2.24 3.37 -6.32
C SER A 80 2.83 3.29 -7.73
N PHE A 81 4.12 3.62 -7.83
CA PHE A 81 4.91 3.56 -9.06
C PHE A 81 6.31 3.05 -8.78
N GLY A 82 6.87 2.26 -9.72
CA GLY A 82 8.28 1.88 -9.69
C GLY A 82 8.63 0.90 -8.58
N MET A 83 7.74 -0.05 -8.31
CA MET A 83 8.04 -1.16 -7.43
C MET A 83 9.20 -1.98 -7.99
N GLU A 84 10.15 -2.36 -7.12
CA GLU A 84 11.28 -3.23 -7.47
C GLU A 84 10.80 -4.51 -8.14
N GLU A 85 11.46 -4.87 -9.24
CA GLU A 85 11.21 -6.12 -9.95
C GLU A 85 12.32 -7.12 -9.70
N PHE A 86 11.96 -8.38 -9.51
CA PHE A 86 12.88 -9.49 -9.41
C PHE A 86 12.90 -10.25 -10.71
N THR A 87 14.08 -10.37 -11.31
CA THR A 87 14.30 -11.29 -12.42
C THR A 87 14.44 -12.71 -11.89
N GLU A 88 14.14 -13.71 -12.73
CA GLU A 88 14.35 -15.12 -12.37
C GLU A 88 15.84 -15.50 -12.27
N VAL A 89 16.71 -14.65 -12.81
CA VAL A 89 18.17 -14.85 -12.80
C VAL A 89 18.76 -14.02 -11.67
N ASP A 90 19.33 -14.69 -10.68
CA ASP A 90 20.07 -14.12 -9.55
C ASP A 90 19.30 -13.00 -8.78
N PRO A 91 18.08 -13.25 -8.32
CA PRO A 91 17.35 -12.26 -7.55
C PRO A 91 18.05 -12.02 -6.21
N ARG A 92 18.09 -10.77 -5.75
CA ARG A 92 18.64 -10.50 -4.43
C ARG A 92 17.91 -11.30 -3.35
N LYS A 93 18.63 -11.65 -2.28
CA LYS A 93 18.04 -12.34 -1.13
C LYS A 93 17.04 -11.45 -0.38
N PRO A 94 16.05 -12.05 0.29
CA PRO A 94 15.20 -11.33 1.23
C PRO A 94 16.02 -10.55 2.26
N ARG A 95 15.52 -9.37 2.64
CA ARG A 95 16.16 -8.52 3.65
C ARG A 95 15.17 -8.14 4.74
N THR A 96 15.68 -7.92 5.93
CA THR A 96 14.91 -7.39 7.06
C THR A 96 15.31 -5.93 7.26
N LEU A 97 14.31 -5.05 7.34
CA LEU A 97 14.51 -3.65 7.69
C LEU A 97 14.22 -3.46 9.20
N PRO A 98 14.87 -2.51 9.87
CA PRO A 98 14.58 -2.19 11.25
C PRO A 98 13.15 -1.65 11.41
N MET A 99 12.60 -1.75 12.63
CA MET A 99 11.29 -1.16 12.97
C MET A 99 11.46 0.34 13.25
N ALA A 100 11.58 1.12 12.19
CA ALA A 100 11.81 2.57 12.25
C ALA A 100 10.99 3.28 11.15
N ALA A 101 10.73 4.56 11.33
CA ALA A 101 9.94 5.36 10.38
C ALA A 101 10.59 5.37 8.99
N GLU A 102 11.90 5.46 8.94
CA GLU A 102 12.71 5.47 7.71
C GLU A 102 12.63 4.14 6.94
N SER A 103 12.22 3.07 7.60
CA SER A 103 11.96 1.78 6.95
C SER A 103 10.61 1.71 6.25
N ILE A 104 9.76 2.71 6.47
CA ILE A 104 8.44 2.81 5.85
C ILE A 104 8.47 3.85 4.75
N ASP A 105 9.04 5.02 5.02
CA ASP A 105 9.15 6.12 4.07
C ASP A 105 10.49 6.85 4.21
N THR A 106 11.18 7.04 3.09
CA THR A 106 12.45 7.77 3.04
C THR A 106 12.28 9.27 2.77
N TRP A 107 11.08 9.73 2.42
CA TRP A 107 10.81 11.14 2.13
C TRP A 107 10.28 11.91 3.34
N GLY A 108 9.96 11.21 4.43
CA GLY A 108 9.55 11.84 5.70
C GLY A 108 8.11 12.34 5.71
N SER A 109 7.22 11.70 4.94
CA SER A 109 5.79 12.03 4.99
C SER A 109 5.18 11.62 6.33
N VAL A 110 4.14 12.33 6.75
CA VAL A 110 3.45 12.10 8.02
C VAL A 110 2.14 11.37 7.76
N ARG A 111 1.89 10.32 8.54
CA ARG A 111 0.61 9.58 8.48
C ARG A 111 -0.51 10.35 9.13
N ASP A 112 -1.64 10.39 8.44
CA ASP A 112 -2.93 10.74 9.05
C ASP A 112 -3.41 9.55 9.92
N PRO A 113 -4.01 9.79 11.10
CA PRO A 113 -4.55 8.72 11.95
C PRO A 113 -5.60 7.83 11.30
N ARG A 114 -6.24 8.29 10.24
CA ARG A 114 -7.23 7.53 9.47
C ARG A 114 -6.61 6.47 8.55
N MET A 115 -5.31 6.52 8.31
CA MET A 115 -4.66 5.53 7.44
C MET A 115 -4.80 4.11 7.99
N GLY A 116 -5.29 3.20 7.18
CA GLY A 116 -5.54 1.80 7.55
C GLY A 116 -6.91 1.58 8.23
N GLN A 117 -7.80 2.56 8.18
CA GLN A 117 -9.21 2.34 8.53
C GLN A 117 -9.88 1.45 7.46
N LEU A 118 -10.78 0.60 7.93
CA LEU A 118 -11.44 -0.38 7.06
C LEU A 118 -12.59 0.19 6.24
N GLY A 119 -13.09 1.36 6.60
CA GLY A 119 -14.32 1.91 6.03
C GLY A 119 -15.57 1.11 6.40
N ASP A 120 -16.67 1.44 5.77
CA ASP A 120 -17.95 0.75 5.92
C ASP A 120 -17.99 -0.48 5.00
N ILE A 121 -17.51 -1.61 5.50
CA ILE A 121 -17.54 -2.88 4.76
C ILE A 121 -18.78 -3.66 5.11
N GLU A 122 -19.59 -4.06 4.11
CA GLU A 122 -20.66 -5.02 4.31
C GLU A 122 -20.11 -6.39 4.71
N GLU A 123 -20.41 -6.82 5.92
CA GLU A 123 -20.13 -8.18 6.36
C GLU A 123 -21.22 -9.13 5.82
N THR A 124 -20.88 -9.98 4.86
CA THR A 124 -21.76 -11.09 4.48
C THR A 124 -21.85 -12.06 5.65
N LYS A 125 -22.99 -12.11 6.32
CA LYS A 125 -23.28 -13.19 7.26
C LYS A 125 -23.33 -14.49 6.47
N ILE A 126 -22.26 -15.28 6.54
CA ILE A 126 -22.29 -16.65 6.08
C ILE A 126 -23.35 -17.33 6.95
N GLY A 127 -24.50 -17.64 6.34
CA GLY A 127 -25.60 -18.28 7.04
C GLY A 127 -25.12 -19.52 7.76
N ALA A 128 -25.39 -19.63 9.04
CA ALA A 128 -25.31 -20.90 9.72
C ALA A 128 -26.23 -21.85 8.96
N SER A 129 -25.65 -22.76 8.19
CA SER A 129 -26.38 -23.88 7.61
C SER A 129 -26.97 -24.66 8.78
N ALA A 130 -28.29 -24.71 8.83
CA ALA A 130 -29.08 -25.54 9.74
C ALA A 130 -28.77 -27.02 9.56
#